data_787cafb41d4b7f8a52cda0ac598ffcf1
#
_entry.id   787cafb41d4b7f8a52cda0ac598ffcf1
#
_cell.length_a   1.000
_cell.length_b   1.000
_cell.length_c   1.000
_cell.angle_alpha   90.00
_cell.angle_beta   90.00
_cell.angle_gamma   90.00
#
_symmetry.space_group_name_H-M   'P 1'
#
loop_
_entity.id
_entity.type
_entity.pdbx_description
1 polymer ?
#
loop_
_entity_poly.entity_id
_entity_poly.type
_entity_poly.pdbx_seq_one_letter_code
_entity_poly.pdbx_strand_id
1 'polypeptide(L)'
;MKVKALLAIAAAMSLAACAAPEAHRHDHGQRHEHNHAHEHGHQHHDMHNHGRVQSFSCENGLSVQVRNLSTNQVELRLDDKVATLSSAVAGSGERYVANQGLFGKGAEWHQKGSEAFFDFTDPYGNKVETSCSAR
;
A
#
# COMPACT_ATOMS: atom_id res chain seq x y z
N MET A 1 6.67 54.02 -1.05
CA MET A 1 7.54 53.77 -2.21
C MET A 1 7.90 52.29 -2.21
N LYS A 2 7.48 51.60 -3.22
CA LYS A 2 7.68 50.15 -3.35
C LYS A 2 8.87 49.87 -4.23
N VAL A 3 9.89 49.23 -3.71
CA VAL A 3 11.05 48.80 -4.48
C VAL A 3 10.81 47.33 -4.85
N LYS A 4 10.63 47.06 -6.13
CA LYS A 4 10.57 45.73 -6.69
C LYS A 4 11.99 45.31 -7.07
N ALA A 5 12.57 44.35 -6.31
CA ALA A 5 13.79 43.70 -6.71
C ALA A 5 13.45 42.41 -7.46
N LEU A 6 13.74 42.38 -8.74
CA LEU A 6 13.67 41.21 -9.61
C LEU A 6 15.03 40.52 -9.52
N LEU A 7 15.08 39.34 -8.90
CA LEU A 7 16.24 38.44 -8.97
C LEU A 7 15.93 37.37 -10.01
N ALA A 8 16.59 37.45 -11.15
CA ALA A 8 16.62 36.42 -12.16
C ALA A 8 17.68 35.39 -11.77
N ILE A 9 17.27 34.15 -11.50
CA ILE A 9 18.19 33.02 -11.30
C ILE A 9 18.22 32.22 -12.60
N ALA A 10 19.35 32.25 -13.26
CA ALA A 10 19.64 31.41 -14.42
C ALA A 10 19.97 29.98 -13.94
N ALA A 11 19.16 29.01 -14.34
CA ALA A 11 19.42 27.61 -14.13
C ALA A 11 20.30 27.07 -15.25
N ALA A 12 21.51 26.64 -14.92
CA ALA A 12 22.40 25.91 -15.83
C ALA A 12 21.99 24.44 -15.88
N MET A 13 21.57 23.97 -17.07
CA MET A 13 21.34 22.54 -17.33
C MET A 13 22.68 21.87 -17.63
N SER A 14 23.10 20.96 -16.80
CA SER A 14 24.18 20.02 -17.08
C SER A 14 23.61 18.70 -17.59
N LEU A 15 23.83 18.43 -18.87
CA LEU A 15 23.55 17.16 -19.52
C LEU A 15 24.67 16.17 -19.15
N ALA A 16 24.39 15.17 -18.33
CA ALA A 16 25.24 14.02 -18.13
C ALA A 16 24.82 12.92 -19.11
N ALA A 17 25.66 12.67 -20.11
CA ALA A 17 25.52 11.53 -20.99
C ALA A 17 26.09 10.28 -20.28
N CYS A 18 25.24 9.32 -19.97
CA CYS A 18 25.67 8.00 -19.52
C CYS A 18 25.90 7.11 -20.75
N ALA A 19 27.15 6.74 -20.98
CA ALA A 19 27.53 5.73 -21.97
C ALA A 19 27.12 4.34 -21.46
N ALA A 20 26.47 3.57 -22.32
CA ALA A 20 26.12 2.18 -22.05
C ALA A 20 27.37 1.29 -22.18
N PRO A 21 27.59 0.31 -21.29
CA PRO A 21 28.62 -0.69 -21.48
C PRO A 21 28.14 -1.77 -22.46
N GLU A 22 29.05 -2.13 -23.36
CA GLU A 22 28.86 -3.14 -24.38
C GLU A 22 28.67 -4.54 -23.79
N ALA A 23 27.76 -5.26 -24.40
CA ALA A 23 27.47 -6.65 -24.07
C ALA A 23 28.64 -7.57 -24.47
N HIS A 24 29.29 -8.18 -23.52
CA HIS A 24 30.17 -9.32 -23.79
C HIS A 24 29.34 -10.58 -24.00
N ARG A 25 29.29 -10.99 -25.26
CA ARG A 25 28.88 -12.35 -25.64
C ARG A 25 29.97 -13.32 -25.19
N HIS A 26 29.67 -14.14 -24.20
CA HIS A 26 30.38 -15.38 -23.96
C HIS A 26 29.52 -16.51 -24.48
N ASP A 27 29.92 -16.98 -25.68
CA ASP A 27 29.51 -18.23 -26.25
C ASP A 27 30.32 -19.34 -25.57
N HIS A 28 29.69 -20.14 -24.74
CA HIS A 28 30.19 -21.43 -24.32
C HIS A 28 29.09 -22.46 -24.47
N GLY A 29 29.10 -23.06 -25.67
CA GLY A 29 28.43 -24.34 -25.85
C GLY A 29 29.08 -25.41 -25.02
N GLN A 30 28.37 -25.95 -24.07
CA GLN A 30 28.56 -27.30 -23.58
C GLN A 30 27.20 -27.92 -23.30
N ARG A 31 26.85 -28.87 -24.18
CA ARG A 31 25.83 -29.85 -23.94
C ARG A 31 26.22 -30.68 -22.71
N HIS A 32 25.42 -30.62 -21.68
CA HIS A 32 25.28 -31.70 -20.75
C HIS A 32 23.79 -32.04 -20.62
N GLU A 33 23.43 -33.11 -21.33
CA GLU A 33 22.21 -33.85 -21.03
C GLU A 33 22.34 -34.44 -19.62
N HIS A 34 21.68 -33.83 -18.67
CA HIS A 34 21.29 -34.48 -17.43
C HIS A 34 19.78 -34.38 -17.29
N ASN A 35 19.17 -35.45 -17.70
CA ASN A 35 17.77 -35.73 -17.49
C ASN A 35 17.57 -36.01 -15.99
N HIS A 36 17.25 -35.00 -15.23
CA HIS A 36 16.69 -35.14 -13.91
C HIS A 36 15.36 -34.42 -13.89
N ALA A 37 14.32 -35.22 -14.08
CA ALA A 37 12.95 -34.81 -13.78
C ALA A 37 12.85 -34.61 -12.24
N HIS A 38 13.10 -33.41 -11.79
CA HIS A 38 12.62 -32.91 -10.52
C HIS A 38 11.53 -31.91 -10.81
N GLU A 39 10.31 -32.39 -10.80
CA GLU A 39 9.13 -31.58 -10.59
C GLU A 39 9.24 -30.92 -9.22
N HIS A 40 10.01 -29.88 -9.11
CA HIS A 40 9.81 -28.92 -8.06
C HIS A 40 8.82 -27.89 -8.58
N GLY A 41 7.57 -28.18 -8.37
CA GLY A 41 6.53 -27.19 -8.43
C GLY A 41 6.88 -26.08 -7.46
N HIS A 42 7.53 -25.04 -7.96
CA HIS A 42 7.61 -23.78 -7.26
C HIS A 42 6.21 -23.20 -7.29
N GLN A 43 5.40 -23.66 -6.36
CA GLN A 43 4.23 -22.90 -5.97
C GLN A 43 4.77 -21.65 -5.34
N HIS A 44 4.74 -20.57 -6.11
CA HIS A 44 4.89 -19.23 -5.57
C HIS A 44 3.78 -19.07 -4.55
N HIS A 45 4.18 -19.17 -3.31
CA HIS A 45 3.30 -18.92 -2.18
C HIS A 45 3.05 -17.42 -2.06
N ASP A 46 2.24 -16.88 -2.97
CA ASP A 46 1.58 -15.59 -2.75
C ASP A 46 0.44 -15.72 -1.73
N MET A 47 0.46 -16.80 -0.95
CA MET A 47 -0.54 -17.09 0.08
C MET A 47 -0.25 -16.41 1.42
N HIS A 48 0.80 -15.61 1.55
CA HIS A 48 1.25 -15.18 2.88
C HIS A 48 0.43 -14.09 3.53
N ASN A 49 -0.54 -13.47 2.83
CA ASN A 49 -1.36 -12.41 3.41
C ASN A 49 -2.87 -12.65 3.44
N HIS A 50 -3.37 -13.69 2.78
CA HIS A 50 -4.79 -13.98 2.81
C HIS A 50 -5.20 -14.50 4.19
N GLY A 51 -6.11 -13.78 4.83
CA GLY A 51 -6.66 -14.16 6.13
C GLY A 51 -5.84 -13.72 7.34
N ARG A 52 -4.69 -13.06 7.15
CA ARG A 52 -3.93 -12.50 8.26
C ARG A 52 -4.66 -11.32 8.88
N VAL A 53 -4.83 -11.36 10.19
CA VAL A 53 -5.48 -10.30 10.96
C VAL A 53 -4.41 -9.46 11.65
N GLN A 54 -4.48 -8.14 11.47
CA GLN A 54 -3.71 -7.16 12.22
C GLN A 54 -4.64 -6.37 13.14
N SER A 55 -4.18 -6.12 14.37
CA SER A 55 -4.90 -5.31 15.35
C SER A 55 -4.25 -3.95 15.48
N PHE A 56 -5.06 -2.92 15.51
CA PHE A 56 -4.64 -1.53 15.65
C PHE A 56 -5.33 -0.87 16.84
N SER A 57 -4.60 -0.02 17.55
CA SER A 57 -5.14 0.90 18.55
C SER A 57 -5.14 2.32 18.01
N CYS A 58 -6.26 3.00 18.11
CA CYS A 58 -6.45 4.36 17.63
C CYS A 58 -6.37 5.40 18.76
N GLU A 59 -5.95 6.61 18.43
CA GLU A 59 -5.79 7.71 19.39
C GLU A 59 -7.09 8.09 20.10
N ASN A 60 -8.23 7.93 19.42
CA ASN A 60 -9.56 8.17 19.99
C ASN A 60 -10.10 7.02 20.86
N GLY A 61 -9.27 6.00 21.14
CA GLY A 61 -9.64 4.85 21.97
C GLY A 61 -10.27 3.68 21.23
N LEU A 62 -10.47 3.79 19.93
CA LEU A 62 -11.00 2.67 19.13
C LEU A 62 -9.95 1.57 18.93
N SER A 63 -10.43 0.34 18.84
CA SER A 63 -9.65 -0.83 18.44
C SER A 63 -10.19 -1.37 17.12
N VAL A 64 -9.32 -1.48 16.12
CA VAL A 64 -9.68 -1.92 14.78
C VAL A 64 -8.90 -3.18 14.44
N GLN A 65 -9.57 -4.15 13.85
CA GLN A 65 -8.95 -5.32 13.24
C GLN A 65 -9.06 -5.22 11.73
N VAL A 66 -7.95 -5.49 11.05
CA VAL A 66 -7.86 -5.49 9.60
C VAL A 66 -7.46 -6.87 9.12
N ARG A 67 -8.25 -7.46 8.27
CA ARG A 67 -7.97 -8.75 7.64
C ARG A 67 -7.84 -8.60 6.13
N ASN A 68 -6.75 -9.06 5.56
CA ASN A 68 -6.59 -9.09 4.12
C ASN A 68 -7.45 -10.20 3.51
N LEU A 69 -8.38 -9.82 2.64
CA LEU A 69 -9.23 -10.74 1.90
C LEU A 69 -8.61 -11.11 0.55
N SER A 70 -7.99 -10.14 -0.10
CA SER A 70 -7.28 -10.28 -1.37
C SER A 70 -6.23 -9.17 -1.50
N THR A 71 -5.53 -9.11 -2.63
CA THR A 71 -4.62 -7.99 -2.94
C THR A 71 -5.34 -6.64 -3.04
N ASN A 72 -6.64 -6.65 -3.30
CA ASN A 72 -7.45 -5.46 -3.54
C ASN A 72 -8.52 -5.19 -2.49
N GLN A 73 -8.65 -6.04 -1.48
CA GLN A 73 -9.72 -5.91 -0.49
C GLN A 73 -9.24 -6.25 0.90
N VAL A 74 -9.71 -5.46 1.86
CA VAL A 74 -9.55 -5.71 3.30
C VAL A 74 -10.91 -5.71 3.99
N GLU A 75 -11.02 -6.51 5.04
CA GLU A 75 -12.13 -6.45 5.98
C GLU A 75 -11.70 -5.66 7.20
N LEU A 76 -12.43 -4.60 7.52
CA LEU A 76 -12.30 -3.86 8.77
C LEU A 76 -13.35 -4.34 9.76
N ARG A 77 -12.91 -4.56 10.98
CA ARG A 77 -13.80 -4.86 12.10
C ARG A 77 -13.61 -3.83 13.20
N LEU A 78 -14.69 -3.19 13.56
CA LEU A 78 -14.81 -2.29 14.70
C LEU A 78 -15.94 -2.79 15.61
N ASP A 79 -15.59 -3.33 16.78
CA ASP A 79 -16.52 -4.02 17.66
C ASP A 79 -17.30 -5.14 16.93
N ASP A 80 -18.61 -5.05 16.87
CA ASP A 80 -19.49 -5.98 16.15
C ASP A 80 -19.75 -5.58 14.68
N LYS A 81 -19.20 -4.45 14.23
CA LYS A 81 -19.36 -3.94 12.87
C LYS A 81 -18.23 -4.41 11.98
N VAL A 82 -18.59 -4.79 10.78
CA VAL A 82 -17.67 -5.28 9.75
C VAL A 82 -17.95 -4.57 8.43
N ALA A 83 -16.90 -4.16 7.76
CA ALA A 83 -16.99 -3.58 6.43
C ALA A 83 -15.89 -4.13 5.52
N THR A 84 -16.20 -4.32 4.25
CA THR A 84 -15.23 -4.66 3.22
C THR A 84 -14.88 -3.41 2.44
N LEU A 85 -13.58 -3.07 2.44
CA LEU A 85 -13.04 -1.92 1.73
C LEU A 85 -12.22 -2.40 0.53
N SER A 86 -12.29 -1.65 -0.55
CA SER A 86 -11.57 -1.93 -1.78
C SER A 86 -10.40 -0.96 -1.97
N SER A 87 -9.31 -1.48 -2.56
CA SER A 87 -8.12 -0.69 -2.86
C SER A 87 -8.45 0.52 -3.73
N ALA A 88 -7.84 1.64 -3.38
CA ALA A 88 -7.94 2.91 -4.10
C ALA A 88 -6.56 3.50 -4.35
N VAL A 89 -6.47 4.46 -5.27
CA VAL A 89 -5.20 5.13 -5.60
C VAL A 89 -4.70 5.90 -4.37
N ALA A 90 -3.40 5.72 -4.07
CA ALA A 90 -2.70 6.44 -3.02
C ALA A 90 -1.32 6.87 -3.53
N GLY A 91 -0.84 8.02 -3.05
CA GLY A 91 0.52 8.50 -3.35
C GLY A 91 1.61 7.68 -2.62
N SER A 92 1.28 7.13 -1.47
CA SER A 92 2.13 6.25 -0.67
C SER A 92 1.28 5.38 0.25
N GLY A 93 1.82 4.23 0.65
CA GLY A 93 1.09 3.27 1.47
C GLY A 93 -0.06 2.61 0.71
N GLU A 94 -0.96 2.01 1.46
CA GLU A 94 -2.13 1.29 0.95
C GLU A 94 -3.40 2.00 1.40
N ARG A 95 -4.26 2.34 0.47
CA ARG A 95 -5.52 3.03 0.72
C ARG A 95 -6.68 2.15 0.30
N TYR A 96 -7.65 2.02 1.19
CA TYR A 96 -8.87 1.24 0.97
C TYR A 96 -10.09 2.08 1.31
N VAL A 97 -11.12 1.98 0.49
CA VAL A 97 -12.34 2.77 0.63
C VAL A 97 -13.59 1.91 0.48
N ALA A 98 -14.67 2.34 1.11
CA ALA A 98 -15.99 1.79 0.91
C ALA A 98 -17.03 2.92 0.93
N ASN A 99 -18.01 2.84 0.03
CA ASN A 99 -19.15 3.75 0.03
C ASN A 99 -20.17 3.38 1.13
N GLN A 100 -20.26 2.09 1.42
CA GLN A 100 -21.06 1.53 2.49
C GLN A 100 -20.12 0.84 3.48
N GLY A 101 -19.65 1.59 4.47
CA GLY A 101 -18.72 1.13 5.48
C GLY A 101 -19.45 0.50 6.68
N LEU A 102 -18.86 0.69 7.86
CA LEU A 102 -19.27 0.06 9.11
C LEU A 102 -20.71 0.37 9.54
N PHE A 103 -21.23 1.53 9.17
CA PHE A 103 -22.57 2.00 9.54
C PHE A 103 -23.43 2.35 8.32
N GLY A 104 -23.18 1.68 7.19
CA GLY A 104 -23.89 1.92 5.94
C GLY A 104 -23.48 3.21 5.21
N LYS A 105 -22.42 3.88 5.67
CA LYS A 105 -21.87 5.11 5.10
C LYS A 105 -20.38 4.95 4.82
N GLY A 106 -19.76 5.93 4.16
CA GLY A 106 -18.37 5.87 3.72
C GLY A 106 -17.37 5.56 4.83
N ALA A 107 -16.32 4.81 4.49
CA ALA A 107 -15.16 4.55 5.32
C ALA A 107 -13.90 4.54 4.48
N GLU A 108 -12.79 4.94 5.08
CA GLU A 108 -11.46 4.93 4.47
C GLU A 108 -10.41 4.43 5.47
N TRP A 109 -9.55 3.56 5.01
CA TRP A 109 -8.40 3.07 5.72
C TRP A 109 -7.14 3.29 4.90
N HIS A 110 -6.22 4.11 5.41
CA HIS A 110 -4.95 4.38 4.74
C HIS A 110 -3.81 3.94 5.64
N GLN A 111 -3.13 2.86 5.25
CA GLN A 111 -2.08 2.23 6.04
C GLN A 111 -0.70 2.48 5.41
N LYS A 112 0.25 2.83 6.26
CA LYS A 112 1.68 2.92 5.94
C LYS A 112 2.47 2.16 7.00
N GLY A 113 2.91 0.95 6.68
CA GLY A 113 3.61 0.09 7.62
C GLY A 113 2.74 -0.24 8.85
N SER A 114 3.21 0.12 10.03
CA SER A 114 2.53 -0.12 11.30
C SER A 114 1.56 0.99 11.72
N GLU A 115 1.43 2.03 10.91
CA GLU A 115 0.54 3.16 11.18
C GLU A 115 -0.57 3.24 10.14
N ALA A 116 -1.72 3.71 10.55
CA ALA A 116 -2.86 3.89 9.68
C ALA A 116 -3.67 5.13 10.05
N PHE A 117 -4.29 5.71 9.03
CA PHE A 117 -5.28 6.75 9.17
C PHE A 117 -6.66 6.14 8.88
N PHE A 118 -7.58 6.32 9.81
CA PHE A 118 -8.92 5.76 9.72
C PHE A 118 -9.96 6.85 9.79
N ASP A 119 -10.82 6.92 8.77
CA ASP A 119 -11.98 7.77 8.80
C ASP A 119 -13.25 7.01 8.41
N PHE A 120 -14.35 7.36 9.02
CA PHE A 120 -15.66 6.79 8.77
C PHE A 120 -16.77 7.74 9.22
N THR A 121 -17.98 7.46 8.77
CA THR A 121 -19.16 8.16 9.25
C THR A 121 -19.88 7.30 10.29
N ASP A 122 -20.14 7.87 11.45
CA ASP A 122 -20.84 7.19 12.54
C ASP A 122 -22.35 7.03 12.27
N PRO A 123 -23.08 6.28 13.11
CA PRO A 123 -24.53 6.10 12.93
C PRO A 123 -25.34 7.38 12.97
N TYR A 124 -24.80 8.43 13.60
CA TYR A 124 -25.45 9.75 13.74
C TYR A 124 -25.14 10.71 12.59
N GLY A 125 -24.31 10.27 11.64
CA GLY A 125 -23.91 11.07 10.49
C GLY A 125 -22.69 11.95 10.71
N ASN A 126 -21.97 11.79 11.83
CA ASN A 126 -20.74 12.52 12.11
C ASN A 126 -19.54 11.84 11.47
N LYS A 127 -18.65 12.64 10.89
CA LYS A 127 -17.36 12.14 10.41
C LYS A 127 -16.40 11.94 11.56
N VAL A 128 -15.83 10.75 11.67
CA VAL A 128 -14.80 10.40 12.65
C VAL A 128 -13.49 10.18 11.93
N GLU A 129 -12.44 10.85 12.37
CA GLU A 129 -11.08 10.73 11.85
C GLU A 129 -10.12 10.43 13.01
N THR A 130 -9.27 9.43 12.86
CA THR A 130 -8.33 9.05 13.90
C THR A 130 -7.08 8.39 13.30
N SER A 131 -5.97 8.51 14.00
CA SER A 131 -4.73 7.79 13.71
C SER A 131 -4.64 6.53 14.56
N CYS A 132 -4.17 5.45 13.96
CA CYS A 132 -4.07 4.14 14.57
C CYS A 132 -2.66 3.58 14.42
N SER A 133 -2.23 2.78 15.40
CA SER A 133 -0.95 2.08 15.37
C SER A 133 -1.15 0.59 15.59
N ALA A 134 -0.38 -0.23 14.87
CA ALA A 134 -0.40 -1.68 15.04
C ALA A 134 0.07 -2.07 16.45
N ARG A 135 -0.59 -3.07 17.01
CA ARG A 135 -0.23 -3.65 18.31
C ARG A 135 0.81 -4.75 18.18
#